data_f85220350c6fd969d6f964d11644ea1e
#
_entry.id   f85220350c6fd969d6f964d11644ea1e
#
_cell.length_a   1.000
_cell.length_b   1.000
_cell.length_c   1.000
_cell.angle_alpha   90.00
_cell.angle_beta   90.00
_cell.angle_gamma   90.00
#
_symmetry.space_group_name_H-M   'P 1'
#
loop_
_entity.id
_entity.type
_entity.pdbx_description
1 polymer ?
#
loop_
_entity_poly.entity_id
_entity_poly.type
_entity_poly.pdbx_seq_one_letter_code
_entity_poly.pdbx_strand_id
1 'polypeptide(L)'
;MDVDTRLLRYFAAVAEEGSLTGAARRLFVSQPALTKQIRRLEDDLGVPLFARSRSGMALTEAGRELAVRVPALLDVWDEAVRATARAARVLRLGFLDAGAVGVVHEVIAEFRQAQPEWRVELRQFDWSDPSAGLAGGEVDAAVVRLPFPGQEALEVRELFVEERGVLLSARHPLANSKTVEFRELWDEPFVAAGAETGAWRDYWLATEEREGHPLRVGAVTNRPDEWLGAVAAGCVALAPASTARFYSHPDVVFRSVRGVSPSRVGLARPRGRKREAALDELLEAIARRLSRS
;
A
#
# COMPACT_ATOMS: atom_id res chain seq x y z
N MET A 1 -24.15 12.98 19.10
CA MET A 1 -22.77 12.49 18.95
C MET A 1 -22.68 11.75 17.63
N ASP A 2 -21.79 12.18 16.77
CA ASP A 2 -21.62 11.57 15.44
C ASP A 2 -20.14 11.20 15.27
N VAL A 3 -19.84 9.90 15.45
CA VAL A 3 -18.48 9.37 15.42
C VAL A 3 -18.21 8.72 14.06
N ASP A 4 -17.22 9.23 13.34
CA ASP A 4 -16.73 8.66 12.08
C ASP A 4 -16.13 7.26 12.33
N THR A 5 -16.53 6.26 11.54
CA THR A 5 -16.00 4.88 11.61
C THR A 5 -14.49 4.82 11.47
N ARG A 6 -13.87 5.79 10.80
CA ARG A 6 -12.41 5.93 10.72
C ARG A 6 -11.77 6.16 12.10
N LEU A 7 -12.41 6.94 12.97
CA LEU A 7 -11.92 7.14 14.34
C LEU A 7 -11.96 5.84 15.13
N LEU A 8 -12.98 5.00 14.93
CA LEU A 8 -13.06 3.68 15.56
C LEU A 8 -11.97 2.74 15.06
N ARG A 9 -11.61 2.77 13.75
CA ARG A 9 -10.49 2.00 13.20
C ARG A 9 -9.16 2.46 13.79
N TYR A 10 -8.97 3.76 13.92
CA TYR A 10 -7.78 4.32 14.55
C TYR A 10 -7.65 3.91 16.01
N PHE A 11 -8.75 3.98 16.75
CA PHE A 11 -8.81 3.52 18.14
C PHE A 11 -8.46 2.01 18.24
N ALA A 12 -9.06 1.15 17.43
CA ALA A 12 -8.80 -0.29 17.42
C ALA A 12 -7.31 -0.57 17.16
N ALA A 13 -6.72 0.06 16.16
CA ALA A 13 -5.30 -0.12 15.85
C ALA A 13 -4.38 0.32 17.00
N VAL A 14 -4.68 1.45 17.68
CA VAL A 14 -3.88 1.88 18.84
C VAL A 14 -4.06 0.95 20.02
N ALA A 15 -5.26 0.41 20.23
CA ALA A 15 -5.57 -0.54 21.30
C ALA A 15 -4.83 -1.88 21.11
N GLU A 16 -4.74 -2.38 19.89
CA GLU A 16 -4.03 -3.61 19.54
C GLU A 16 -2.51 -3.44 19.62
N GLU A 17 -1.98 -2.35 19.06
CA GLU A 17 -0.53 -2.09 19.02
C GLU A 17 0.05 -1.63 20.37
N GLY A 18 -0.77 -1.12 21.28
CA GLY A 18 -0.31 -0.51 22.53
C GLY A 18 0.62 0.70 22.34
N SER A 19 0.70 1.23 21.10
CA SER A 19 1.64 2.27 20.69
C SER A 19 1.06 3.12 19.57
N LEU A 20 1.06 4.45 19.75
CA LEU A 20 0.68 5.40 18.69
C LEU A 20 1.61 5.32 17.47
N THR A 21 2.89 5.08 17.69
CA THR A 21 3.86 4.95 16.58
C THR A 21 3.65 3.66 15.80
N GLY A 22 3.40 2.54 16.50
CA GLY A 22 3.07 1.25 15.86
C GLY A 22 1.78 1.34 15.05
N ALA A 23 0.71 1.85 15.66
CA ALA A 23 -0.58 2.02 15.01
C ALA A 23 -0.52 3.00 13.82
N ALA A 24 0.19 4.11 13.95
CA ALA A 24 0.36 5.07 12.86
C ALA A 24 1.05 4.42 11.65
N ARG A 25 2.07 3.60 11.90
CA ARG A 25 2.78 2.83 10.87
C ARG A 25 1.86 1.83 10.18
N ARG A 26 1.07 1.08 10.96
CA ARG A 26 0.09 0.11 10.44
C ARG A 26 -1.01 0.76 9.61
N LEU A 27 -1.42 1.98 10.00
CA LEU A 27 -2.50 2.75 9.36
C LEU A 27 -2.00 3.68 8.24
N PHE A 28 -0.69 3.69 7.97
CA PHE A 28 -0.07 4.55 6.95
C PHE A 28 -0.39 6.05 7.14
N VAL A 29 -0.38 6.50 8.41
CA VAL A 29 -0.57 7.91 8.76
C VAL A 29 0.56 8.41 9.64
N SER A 30 0.76 9.74 9.68
CA SER A 30 1.73 10.29 10.61
C SER A 30 1.24 10.16 12.07
N GLN A 31 2.17 9.89 12.99
CA GLN A 31 1.83 9.76 14.41
C GLN A 31 1.16 11.03 14.99
N PRO A 32 1.55 12.28 14.63
CA PRO A 32 0.82 13.48 15.05
C PRO A 32 -0.63 13.52 14.54
N ALA A 33 -0.87 13.09 13.30
CA ALA A 33 -2.22 13.02 12.75
C ALA A 33 -3.07 12.00 13.51
N LEU A 34 -2.54 10.79 13.75
CA LEU A 34 -3.24 9.77 14.55
C LEU A 34 -3.54 10.26 15.96
N THR A 35 -2.58 10.91 16.63
CA THR A 35 -2.78 11.48 17.98
C THR A 35 -3.93 12.48 17.98
N LYS A 36 -4.03 13.35 16.97
CA LYS A 36 -5.12 14.31 16.84
C LYS A 36 -6.48 13.62 16.70
N GLN A 37 -6.52 12.54 15.93
CA GLN A 37 -7.78 11.79 15.70
C GLN A 37 -8.22 11.01 16.95
N ILE A 38 -7.28 10.43 17.71
CA ILE A 38 -7.61 9.78 18.99
C ILE A 38 -8.16 10.80 19.98
N ARG A 39 -7.51 11.97 20.11
CA ARG A 39 -8.03 13.04 20.98
C ARG A 39 -9.43 13.47 20.58
N ARG A 40 -9.67 13.63 19.27
CA ARG A 40 -11.01 13.97 18.77
C ARG A 40 -12.05 12.92 19.20
N LEU A 41 -11.72 11.63 19.12
CA LEU A 41 -12.62 10.56 19.57
C LEU A 41 -12.88 10.64 21.09
N GLU A 42 -11.85 10.91 21.89
CA GLU A 42 -11.97 11.11 23.33
C GLU A 42 -12.84 12.33 23.67
N ASP A 43 -12.66 13.43 22.93
CA ASP A 43 -13.47 14.64 23.08
C ASP A 43 -14.94 14.38 22.70
N ASP A 44 -15.19 13.68 21.61
CA ASP A 44 -16.54 13.32 21.12
C ASP A 44 -17.25 12.40 22.12
N LEU A 45 -16.52 11.51 22.82
CA LEU A 45 -17.06 10.61 23.82
C LEU A 45 -17.07 11.22 25.25
N GLY A 46 -16.35 12.31 25.47
CA GLY A 46 -16.26 12.99 26.75
C GLY A 46 -15.46 12.23 27.82
N VAL A 47 -14.70 11.20 27.41
CA VAL A 47 -13.90 10.36 28.34
C VAL A 47 -12.56 9.99 27.69
N PRO A 48 -11.44 9.94 28.49
CA PRO A 48 -10.18 9.43 27.98
C PRO A 48 -10.24 7.93 27.76
N LEU A 49 -9.75 7.47 26.60
CA LEU A 49 -9.69 6.06 26.23
C LEU A 49 -8.32 5.46 26.48
N PHE A 50 -7.28 6.31 26.47
CA PHE A 50 -5.91 5.89 26.69
C PHE A 50 -5.25 6.68 27.82
N ALA A 51 -4.33 6.01 28.54
CA ALA A 51 -3.43 6.62 29.51
C ALA A 51 -1.98 6.32 29.11
N ARG A 52 -1.08 7.25 29.36
CA ARG A 52 0.37 7.01 29.19
C ARG A 52 0.86 6.03 30.23
N SER A 53 1.59 5.01 29.82
CA SER A 53 2.25 4.04 30.68
C SER A 53 3.76 4.02 30.41
N ARG A 54 4.51 3.32 31.26
CA ARG A 54 5.97 3.13 31.08
C ARG A 54 6.29 2.31 29.81
N SER A 55 5.35 1.49 29.35
CA SER A 55 5.47 0.64 28.17
C SER A 55 4.78 1.21 26.92
N GLY A 56 4.24 2.41 26.97
CA GLY A 56 3.54 3.05 25.84
C GLY A 56 2.14 3.55 26.18
N MET A 57 1.16 3.22 25.38
CA MET A 57 -0.26 3.57 25.57
C MET A 57 -0.99 2.39 26.23
N ALA A 58 -1.66 2.65 27.35
CA ALA A 58 -2.51 1.66 28.01
C ALA A 58 -3.98 2.10 27.91
N LEU A 59 -4.90 1.16 27.73
CA LEU A 59 -6.32 1.44 27.74
C LEU A 59 -6.79 1.83 29.15
N THR A 60 -7.62 2.88 29.25
CA THR A 60 -8.42 3.17 30.44
C THR A 60 -9.52 2.11 30.61
N GLU A 61 -10.32 2.18 31.65
CA GLU A 61 -11.49 1.32 31.80
C GLU A 61 -12.51 1.58 30.68
N ALA A 62 -12.79 2.84 30.37
CA ALA A 62 -13.62 3.23 29.22
C ALA A 62 -13.02 2.75 27.88
N GLY A 63 -11.70 2.84 27.73
CA GLY A 63 -11.00 2.30 26.56
C GLY A 63 -11.16 0.78 26.42
N ARG A 64 -11.05 0.02 27.52
CA ARG A 64 -11.28 -1.45 27.48
C ARG A 64 -12.69 -1.82 27.10
N GLU A 65 -13.68 -1.10 27.65
CA GLU A 65 -15.09 -1.28 27.29
C GLU A 65 -15.35 -1.03 25.80
N LEU A 66 -14.73 0.02 25.25
CA LEU A 66 -14.85 0.33 23.83
C LEU A 66 -14.11 -0.70 22.97
N ALA A 67 -12.91 -1.13 23.38
CA ALA A 67 -12.09 -2.10 22.63
C ALA A 67 -12.77 -3.47 22.45
N VAL A 68 -13.59 -3.88 23.42
CA VAL A 68 -14.38 -5.13 23.28
C VAL A 68 -15.48 -5.01 22.22
N ARG A 69 -16.03 -3.81 22.00
CA ARG A 69 -17.20 -3.60 21.15
C ARG A 69 -16.89 -3.13 19.73
N VAL A 70 -15.81 -2.35 19.58
CA VAL A 70 -15.44 -1.74 18.30
C VAL A 70 -15.21 -2.74 17.18
N PRO A 71 -14.53 -3.89 17.38
CA PRO A 71 -14.36 -4.87 16.31
C PRO A 71 -15.71 -5.33 15.72
N ALA A 72 -16.66 -5.71 16.56
CA ALA A 72 -17.97 -6.16 16.11
C ALA A 72 -18.75 -5.04 15.39
N LEU A 73 -18.66 -3.79 15.84
CA LEU A 73 -19.27 -2.65 15.17
C LEU A 73 -18.68 -2.41 13.78
N LEU A 74 -17.35 -2.50 13.66
CA LEU A 74 -16.68 -2.35 12.38
C LEU A 74 -17.01 -3.49 11.43
N ASP A 75 -17.09 -4.72 11.92
CA ASP A 75 -17.50 -5.89 11.13
C ASP A 75 -18.92 -5.72 10.56
N VAL A 76 -19.87 -5.29 11.41
CA VAL A 76 -21.26 -5.03 10.99
C VAL A 76 -21.32 -3.90 9.97
N TRP A 77 -20.59 -2.82 10.19
CA TRP A 77 -20.52 -1.72 9.24
C TRP A 77 -19.95 -2.16 7.90
N ASP A 78 -18.82 -2.87 7.92
CA ASP A 78 -18.18 -3.37 6.71
C ASP A 78 -19.08 -4.34 5.94
N GLU A 79 -19.83 -5.21 6.65
CA GLU A 79 -20.80 -6.09 5.99
C GLU A 79 -21.95 -5.29 5.39
N ALA A 80 -22.46 -4.26 6.07
CA ALA A 80 -23.49 -3.39 5.51
C ALA A 80 -23.04 -2.70 4.23
N VAL A 81 -21.83 -2.14 4.22
CA VAL A 81 -21.23 -1.51 3.02
C VAL A 81 -21.08 -2.53 1.89
N ARG A 82 -20.59 -3.73 2.20
CA ARG A 82 -20.46 -4.82 1.21
C ARG A 82 -21.82 -5.31 0.70
N ALA A 83 -22.80 -5.48 1.58
CA ALA A 83 -24.14 -5.87 1.17
C ALA A 83 -24.76 -4.85 0.23
N THR A 84 -24.56 -3.56 0.51
CA THR A 84 -25.00 -2.48 -0.37
C THR A 84 -24.28 -2.53 -1.72
N ALA A 85 -22.96 -2.76 -1.73
CA ALA A 85 -22.17 -2.90 -2.94
C ALA A 85 -22.61 -4.14 -3.76
N ARG A 86 -22.83 -5.27 -3.10
CA ARG A 86 -23.36 -6.48 -3.76
C ARG A 86 -24.75 -6.26 -4.35
N ALA A 87 -25.64 -5.58 -3.63
CA ALA A 87 -26.95 -5.20 -4.15
C ALA A 87 -26.85 -4.29 -5.39
N ALA A 88 -25.84 -3.41 -5.41
CA ALA A 88 -25.50 -2.56 -6.54
C ALA A 88 -24.61 -3.29 -7.58
N ARG A 89 -24.20 -4.54 -7.32
CA ARG A 89 -23.28 -5.34 -8.18
C ARG A 89 -22.01 -4.61 -8.56
N VAL A 90 -21.34 -4.03 -7.57
CA VAL A 90 -20.08 -3.31 -7.74
C VAL A 90 -18.94 -4.07 -7.06
N LEU A 91 -17.89 -4.36 -7.82
CA LEU A 91 -16.61 -4.87 -7.33
C LEU A 91 -15.57 -3.76 -7.39
N ARG A 92 -14.83 -3.55 -6.29
CA ARG A 92 -13.78 -2.53 -6.20
C ARG A 92 -12.42 -3.19 -6.13
N LEU A 93 -11.55 -2.86 -7.08
CA LEU A 93 -10.19 -3.38 -7.17
C LEU A 93 -9.18 -2.25 -7.00
N GLY A 94 -8.34 -2.35 -5.97
CA GLY A 94 -7.29 -1.38 -5.66
C GLY A 94 -5.99 -1.67 -6.39
N PHE A 95 -5.18 -0.64 -6.62
CA PHE A 95 -3.83 -0.76 -7.15
C PHE A 95 -2.98 0.48 -6.83
N LEU A 96 -1.65 0.35 -6.91
CA LEU A 96 -0.72 1.44 -6.64
C LEU A 96 -0.15 2.05 -7.94
N ASP A 97 0.23 1.22 -8.88
CA ASP A 97 0.92 1.64 -10.11
C ASP A 97 0.43 0.91 -11.36
N ALA A 98 0.61 1.57 -12.51
CA ALA A 98 0.15 1.04 -13.80
C ALA A 98 0.90 -0.24 -14.22
N GLY A 99 2.13 -0.44 -13.75
CA GLY A 99 2.92 -1.63 -14.06
C GLY A 99 2.30 -2.91 -13.51
N ALA A 100 1.71 -2.82 -12.32
CA ALA A 100 1.05 -3.94 -11.67
C ALA A 100 -0.31 -4.31 -12.31
N VAL A 101 -0.95 -3.38 -13.05
CA VAL A 101 -2.30 -3.58 -13.60
C VAL A 101 -2.38 -3.52 -15.13
N GLY A 102 -1.25 -3.51 -15.83
CA GLY A 102 -1.23 -3.30 -17.29
C GLY A 102 -2.20 -4.17 -18.10
N VAL A 103 -2.39 -5.43 -17.72
CA VAL A 103 -3.32 -6.37 -18.36
C VAL A 103 -4.67 -6.50 -17.67
N VAL A 104 -4.86 -5.88 -16.50
CA VAL A 104 -6.11 -5.98 -15.72
C VAL A 104 -7.28 -5.35 -16.44
N HIS A 105 -7.03 -4.29 -17.23
CA HIS A 105 -8.09 -3.65 -18.03
C HIS A 105 -8.71 -4.59 -19.06
N GLU A 106 -7.91 -5.45 -19.71
CA GLU A 106 -8.39 -6.45 -20.67
C GLU A 106 -9.26 -7.49 -19.94
N VAL A 107 -8.79 -7.98 -18.80
CA VAL A 107 -9.55 -8.94 -17.97
C VAL A 107 -10.88 -8.34 -17.51
N ILE A 108 -10.89 -7.07 -17.10
CA ILE A 108 -12.13 -6.39 -16.71
C ILE A 108 -13.08 -6.25 -17.90
N ALA A 109 -12.57 -5.98 -19.11
CA ALA A 109 -13.41 -5.92 -20.31
C ALA A 109 -14.03 -7.28 -20.62
N GLU A 110 -13.25 -8.36 -20.56
CA GLU A 110 -13.75 -9.74 -20.71
C GLU A 110 -14.79 -10.09 -19.63
N PHE A 111 -14.50 -9.76 -18.37
CA PHE A 111 -15.41 -10.00 -17.25
C PHE A 111 -16.74 -9.27 -17.41
N ARG A 112 -16.73 -8.00 -17.85
CA ARG A 112 -17.96 -7.22 -18.12
C ARG A 112 -18.82 -7.81 -19.25
N GLN A 113 -18.21 -8.48 -20.21
CA GLN A 113 -18.96 -9.18 -21.27
C GLN A 113 -19.63 -10.46 -20.72
N ALA A 114 -18.95 -11.19 -19.84
CA ALA A 114 -19.46 -12.41 -19.20
C ALA A 114 -20.47 -12.15 -18.10
N GLN A 115 -20.32 -11.02 -17.37
CA GLN A 115 -21.10 -10.64 -16.19
C GLN A 115 -21.58 -9.19 -16.33
N PRO A 116 -22.49 -8.88 -17.31
CA PRO A 116 -22.86 -7.50 -17.65
C PRO A 116 -23.58 -6.75 -16.52
N GLU A 117 -24.13 -7.45 -15.57
CA GLU A 117 -24.78 -6.89 -14.38
C GLU A 117 -23.77 -6.39 -13.35
N TRP A 118 -22.48 -6.78 -13.43
CA TRP A 118 -21.45 -6.35 -12.49
C TRP A 118 -20.66 -5.17 -13.04
N ARG A 119 -20.44 -4.17 -12.18
CA ARG A 119 -19.55 -3.05 -12.43
C ARG A 119 -18.24 -3.27 -11.67
N VAL A 120 -17.12 -3.19 -12.38
CA VAL A 120 -15.78 -3.20 -11.76
C VAL A 120 -15.25 -1.78 -11.72
N GLU A 121 -14.93 -1.29 -10.51
CA GLU A 121 -14.28 -0.02 -10.25
C GLU A 121 -12.81 -0.25 -9.93
N LEU A 122 -11.91 0.31 -10.75
CA LEU A 122 -10.49 0.38 -10.44
C LEU A 122 -10.24 1.64 -9.61
N ARG A 123 -9.54 1.49 -8.49
CA ARG A 123 -9.16 2.59 -7.60
C ARG A 123 -7.66 2.62 -7.45
N GLN A 124 -7.06 3.73 -7.85
CA GLN A 124 -5.65 3.97 -7.61
C GLN A 124 -5.46 4.61 -6.24
N PHE A 125 -4.50 4.08 -5.50
CA PHE A 125 -4.03 4.62 -4.23
C PHE A 125 -2.62 5.16 -4.40
N ASP A 126 -2.26 6.14 -3.59
CA ASP A 126 -0.89 6.61 -3.54
C ASP A 126 -0.02 5.69 -2.67
N TRP A 127 1.27 5.92 -2.67
CA TRP A 127 2.23 5.05 -1.98
C TRP A 127 2.24 5.21 -0.46
N SER A 128 1.43 6.12 0.10
CA SER A 128 1.21 6.21 1.55
C SER A 128 0.37 5.05 2.09
N ASP A 129 -0.41 4.38 1.21
CA ASP A 129 -1.14 3.14 1.53
C ASP A 129 -0.69 1.98 0.64
N PRO A 130 0.39 1.26 0.98
CA PRO A 130 0.86 0.09 0.23
C PRO A 130 -0.13 -1.07 0.15
N SER A 131 -1.19 -1.08 0.97
CA SER A 131 -2.27 -2.07 0.89
C SER A 131 -3.27 -1.80 -0.24
N ALA A 132 -3.12 -0.67 -0.94
CA ALA A 132 -4.01 -0.22 -2.03
C ALA A 132 -5.49 -0.21 -1.64
N GLY A 133 -5.81 0.34 -0.45
CA GLY A 133 -7.17 0.52 0.06
C GLY A 133 -7.72 -0.66 0.87
N LEU A 134 -6.97 -1.77 0.99
CA LEU A 134 -7.42 -2.94 1.75
C LEU A 134 -7.48 -2.67 3.24
N ALA A 135 -6.47 -1.99 3.81
CA ALA A 135 -6.43 -1.67 5.23
C ALA A 135 -7.59 -0.76 5.65
N GLY A 136 -8.02 0.15 4.78
CA GLY A 136 -9.17 1.04 4.97
C GLY A 136 -10.53 0.38 4.69
N GLY A 137 -10.57 -0.84 4.13
CA GLY A 137 -11.81 -1.48 3.70
C GLY A 137 -12.46 -0.80 2.48
N GLU A 138 -11.71 -0.02 1.71
CA GLU A 138 -12.20 0.78 0.60
C GLU A 138 -12.38 -0.03 -0.69
N VAL A 139 -11.72 -1.20 -0.75
CA VAL A 139 -11.75 -2.12 -1.89
C VAL A 139 -12.02 -3.55 -1.46
N ASP A 140 -12.47 -4.38 -2.40
CA ASP A 140 -12.78 -5.79 -2.18
C ASP A 140 -11.55 -6.68 -2.37
N ALA A 141 -10.66 -6.28 -3.27
CA ALA A 141 -9.35 -6.87 -3.51
C ALA A 141 -8.39 -5.82 -4.07
N ALA A 142 -7.09 -6.12 -4.09
CA ALA A 142 -6.09 -5.23 -4.65
C ALA A 142 -4.94 -5.99 -5.32
N VAL A 143 -4.36 -5.38 -6.35
CA VAL A 143 -3.05 -5.76 -6.89
C VAL A 143 -2.00 -4.97 -6.12
N VAL A 144 -1.13 -5.68 -5.41
CA VAL A 144 -0.17 -5.10 -4.46
C VAL A 144 1.25 -5.50 -4.78
N ARG A 145 2.21 -4.72 -4.28
CA ARG A 145 3.63 -5.06 -4.31
C ARG A 145 4.09 -5.52 -2.94
N LEU A 146 4.76 -6.65 -2.91
CA LEU A 146 5.23 -7.31 -1.69
C LEU A 146 6.71 -7.01 -1.45
N PRO A 147 7.15 -6.93 -0.18
CA PRO A 147 6.34 -7.00 1.05
C PRO A 147 5.72 -5.65 1.43
N PHE A 148 4.67 -5.66 2.23
CA PHE A 148 4.13 -4.45 2.86
C PHE A 148 3.59 -4.74 4.26
N PRO A 149 3.56 -3.76 5.18
CA PRO A 149 3.05 -3.94 6.54
C PRO A 149 1.57 -4.33 6.56
N GLY A 150 1.20 -5.31 7.40
CA GLY A 150 -0.17 -5.77 7.55
C GLY A 150 -0.62 -6.82 6.51
N GLN A 151 0.26 -7.24 5.59
CA GLN A 151 -0.07 -8.27 4.59
C GLN A 151 -0.43 -9.64 5.21
N GLU A 152 0.03 -9.92 6.42
CA GLU A 152 -0.26 -11.16 7.15
C GLU A 152 -1.74 -11.29 7.54
N ALA A 153 -2.47 -10.17 7.65
CA ALA A 153 -3.90 -10.14 7.89
C ALA A 153 -4.72 -10.43 6.62
N LEU A 154 -4.08 -10.50 5.47
CA LEU A 154 -4.71 -10.68 4.16
C LEU A 154 -4.48 -12.09 3.63
N GLU A 155 -5.35 -12.52 2.72
CA GLU A 155 -5.12 -13.65 1.83
C GLU A 155 -4.39 -13.09 0.61
N VAL A 156 -3.10 -13.44 0.48
CA VAL A 156 -2.24 -12.95 -0.61
C VAL A 156 -1.83 -14.11 -1.50
N ARG A 157 -2.06 -13.98 -2.81
CA ARG A 157 -1.58 -14.87 -3.85
C ARG A 157 -0.52 -14.15 -4.67
N GLU A 158 0.71 -14.61 -4.63
CA GLU A 158 1.75 -14.12 -5.53
C GLU A 158 1.42 -14.45 -6.98
N LEU A 159 1.54 -13.47 -7.88
CA LEU A 159 1.19 -13.59 -9.28
C LEU A 159 2.43 -13.75 -10.15
N PHE A 160 3.40 -12.88 -9.99
CA PHE A 160 4.66 -12.91 -10.71
C PHE A 160 5.75 -12.14 -9.96
N VAL A 161 6.97 -12.37 -10.42
CA VAL A 161 8.18 -11.70 -9.95
C VAL A 161 8.81 -10.99 -11.14
N GLU A 162 9.27 -9.76 -10.93
CA GLU A 162 10.00 -9.00 -11.93
C GLU A 162 11.26 -8.40 -11.34
N GLU A 163 12.28 -8.20 -12.17
CA GLU A 163 13.52 -7.55 -11.74
C GLU A 163 13.27 -6.11 -11.32
N ARG A 164 14.09 -5.62 -10.41
CA ARG A 164 14.20 -4.19 -10.12
C ARG A 164 15.31 -3.57 -10.96
N GLY A 165 15.09 -2.35 -11.37
CA GLY A 165 16.10 -1.48 -11.96
C GLY A 165 16.14 -0.15 -11.23
N VAL A 166 16.83 0.81 -11.81
CA VAL A 166 16.95 2.17 -11.31
C VAL A 166 16.46 3.15 -12.36
N LEU A 167 15.72 4.14 -11.91
CA LEU A 167 15.46 5.37 -12.66
C LEU A 167 16.57 6.36 -12.36
N LEU A 168 17.15 6.90 -13.41
CA LEU A 168 18.24 7.87 -13.40
C LEU A 168 17.87 9.06 -14.27
N SER A 169 18.35 10.25 -13.91
CA SER A 169 18.35 11.35 -14.87
C SER A 169 19.12 10.95 -16.14
N ALA A 170 18.62 11.35 -17.31
CA ALA A 170 19.32 11.10 -18.58
C ALA A 170 20.74 11.69 -18.64
N ARG A 171 21.07 12.61 -17.70
CA ARG A 171 22.40 13.23 -17.56
C ARG A 171 23.29 12.52 -16.54
N HIS A 172 22.78 11.50 -15.86
CA HIS A 172 23.52 10.76 -14.83
C HIS A 172 24.70 10.00 -15.47
N PRO A 173 25.88 9.91 -14.81
CA PRO A 173 27.03 9.17 -15.35
C PRO A 173 26.72 7.74 -15.77
N LEU A 174 25.84 7.06 -15.02
CA LEU A 174 25.42 5.68 -15.30
C LEU A 174 24.25 5.58 -16.30
N ALA A 175 23.75 6.71 -16.84
CA ALA A 175 22.59 6.71 -17.74
C ALA A 175 22.81 5.89 -19.03
N ASN A 176 24.05 5.69 -19.46
CA ASN A 176 24.39 4.91 -20.66
C ASN A 176 24.82 3.46 -20.35
N SER A 177 24.86 3.06 -19.07
CA SER A 177 25.17 1.69 -18.67
C SER A 177 24.05 0.75 -19.07
N LYS A 178 24.35 -0.46 -19.54
CA LYS A 178 23.32 -1.49 -19.78
C LYS A 178 22.74 -2.04 -18.48
N THR A 179 23.60 -2.18 -17.49
CA THR A 179 23.29 -2.69 -16.14
C THR A 179 24.13 -1.90 -15.16
N VAL A 180 23.57 -1.62 -13.99
CA VAL A 180 24.19 -0.89 -12.89
C VAL A 180 24.35 -1.86 -11.72
N GLU A 181 25.49 -1.91 -11.08
CA GLU A 181 25.67 -2.60 -9.81
C GLU A 181 25.10 -1.72 -8.69
N PHE A 182 24.31 -2.27 -7.78
CA PHE A 182 23.66 -1.49 -6.73
C PHE A 182 24.64 -0.68 -5.87
N ARG A 183 25.86 -1.18 -5.70
CA ARG A 183 26.93 -0.48 -4.96
C ARG A 183 27.35 0.84 -5.61
N GLU A 184 27.19 0.99 -6.92
CA GLU A 184 27.49 2.23 -7.64
C GLU A 184 26.49 3.36 -7.31
N LEU A 185 25.35 3.01 -6.68
CA LEU A 185 24.29 3.94 -6.30
C LEU A 185 24.32 4.30 -4.80
N TRP A 186 25.18 3.71 -4.00
CA TRP A 186 25.10 3.85 -2.54
C TRP A 186 25.21 5.29 -2.04
N ASP A 187 26.02 6.12 -2.71
CA ASP A 187 26.24 7.52 -2.35
C ASP A 187 25.24 8.49 -3.01
N GLU A 188 24.36 7.97 -3.88
CA GLU A 188 23.38 8.77 -4.59
C GLU A 188 22.20 9.18 -3.66
N PRO A 189 21.56 10.34 -3.91
CA PRO A 189 20.36 10.74 -3.21
C PRO A 189 19.15 9.97 -3.72
N PHE A 190 18.54 9.13 -2.87
CA PHE A 190 17.37 8.32 -3.23
C PHE A 190 16.06 9.07 -3.06
N VAL A 191 15.11 8.78 -3.95
CA VAL A 191 13.69 9.10 -3.71
C VAL A 191 13.10 8.02 -2.80
N ALA A 192 12.44 8.43 -1.73
CA ALA A 192 11.82 7.56 -0.75
C ALA A 192 10.30 7.78 -0.68
N ALA A 193 9.55 6.77 -0.31
CA ALA A 193 8.21 6.93 0.21
C ALA A 193 8.25 7.54 1.61
N GLY A 194 7.11 7.97 2.15
CA GLY A 194 7.00 8.48 3.50
C GLY A 194 7.46 7.48 4.56
N ALA A 195 8.00 7.97 5.67
CA ALA A 195 8.53 7.12 6.75
C ALA A 195 7.47 6.23 7.40
N GLU A 196 6.21 6.64 7.32
CA GLU A 196 5.04 5.90 7.80
C GLU A 196 4.83 4.56 7.10
N THR A 197 5.32 4.39 5.87
CA THR A 197 5.18 3.14 5.11
C THR A 197 6.14 2.03 5.54
N GLY A 198 7.06 2.31 6.45
CA GLY A 198 7.89 1.34 7.16
C GLY A 198 8.64 0.38 6.24
N ALA A 199 8.42 -0.93 6.42
CA ALA A 199 9.12 -1.97 5.66
C ALA A 199 8.94 -1.88 4.14
N TRP A 200 7.84 -1.30 3.65
CA TRP A 200 7.65 -1.06 2.22
C TRP A 200 8.63 -0.01 1.69
N ARG A 201 8.83 1.09 2.43
CA ARG A 201 9.86 2.09 2.13
C ARG A 201 11.25 1.48 2.15
N ASP A 202 11.58 0.71 3.20
CA ASP A 202 12.89 0.10 3.38
C ASP A 202 13.20 -0.87 2.23
N TYR A 203 12.21 -1.63 1.77
CA TYR A 203 12.32 -2.51 0.62
C TYR A 203 12.64 -1.72 -0.66
N TRP A 204 11.92 -0.60 -0.95
CA TRP A 204 12.18 0.22 -2.15
C TRP A 204 13.48 1.00 -2.09
N LEU A 205 14.05 1.19 -0.90
CA LEU A 205 15.37 1.78 -0.70
C LEU A 205 16.49 0.73 -0.67
N ALA A 206 16.13 -0.56 -0.77
CA ALA A 206 17.05 -1.70 -0.67
C ALA A 206 17.94 -1.59 0.59
N THR A 207 17.32 -1.28 1.73
CA THR A 207 18.05 -1.01 2.98
C THR A 207 18.84 -2.22 3.45
N GLU A 208 18.32 -3.43 3.28
CA GLU A 208 18.99 -4.68 3.64
C GLU A 208 20.20 -4.96 2.74
N GLU A 209 20.10 -4.63 1.44
CA GLU A 209 21.14 -4.87 0.45
C GLU A 209 22.28 -3.82 0.49
N ARG A 210 22.16 -2.81 1.38
CA ARG A 210 23.21 -1.78 1.55
C ARG A 210 24.37 -2.21 2.42
N GLU A 211 24.34 -3.38 3.02
CA GLU A 211 25.44 -3.89 3.86
C GLU A 211 25.86 -2.89 4.97
N GLY A 212 24.94 -2.08 5.48
CA GLY A 212 25.19 -1.04 6.49
C GLY A 212 25.67 0.31 5.94
N HIS A 213 25.78 0.47 4.60
CA HIS A 213 26.12 1.75 4.01
C HIS A 213 25.02 2.79 4.24
N PRO A 214 25.34 4.02 4.67
CA PRO A 214 24.35 5.04 4.98
C PRO A 214 23.46 5.39 3.78
N LEU A 215 22.16 5.54 4.02
CA LEU A 215 21.21 5.98 3.01
C LEU A 215 21.14 7.52 2.96
N ARG A 216 21.22 8.08 1.75
CA ARG A 216 20.91 9.49 1.50
C ARG A 216 19.53 9.61 0.87
N VAL A 217 18.59 10.23 1.58
CA VAL A 217 17.26 10.56 1.03
C VAL A 217 17.33 11.97 0.43
N GLY A 218 17.13 12.09 -0.87
CA GLY A 218 17.13 13.35 -1.60
C GLY A 218 15.72 13.95 -1.75
N ALA A 219 14.71 13.10 -1.82
CA ALA A 219 13.30 13.50 -1.91
C ALA A 219 12.39 12.47 -1.25
N VAL A 220 11.23 12.92 -0.78
CA VAL A 220 10.14 12.05 -0.28
C VAL A 220 8.91 12.33 -1.10
N THR A 221 8.33 11.30 -1.72
CA THR A 221 7.13 11.41 -2.54
C THR A 221 6.23 10.19 -2.36
N ASN A 222 4.93 10.37 -2.62
CA ASN A 222 3.95 9.29 -2.59
C ASN A 222 3.27 9.07 -3.95
N ARG A 223 3.70 9.80 -4.99
CA ARG A 223 3.07 9.79 -6.32
C ARG A 223 4.08 9.61 -7.45
N PRO A 224 3.71 8.89 -8.52
CA PRO A 224 4.59 8.65 -9.66
C PRO A 224 5.11 9.92 -10.34
N ASP A 225 4.29 10.95 -10.51
CA ASP A 225 4.68 12.18 -11.20
C ASP A 225 5.75 12.96 -10.39
N GLU A 226 5.55 13.10 -9.08
CA GLU A 226 6.52 13.71 -8.18
C GLU A 226 7.83 12.92 -8.14
N TRP A 227 7.73 11.60 -8.17
CA TRP A 227 8.84 10.67 -8.20
C TRP A 227 9.72 10.85 -9.45
N LEU A 228 9.09 10.87 -10.65
CA LEU A 228 9.80 11.13 -11.89
C LEU A 228 10.44 12.53 -11.91
N GLY A 229 9.76 13.53 -11.39
CA GLY A 229 10.29 14.89 -11.25
C GLY A 229 11.53 14.96 -10.36
N ALA A 230 11.53 14.26 -9.22
CA ALA A 230 12.66 14.18 -8.31
C ALA A 230 13.86 13.45 -8.97
N VAL A 231 13.61 12.40 -9.76
CA VAL A 231 14.65 11.70 -10.52
C VAL A 231 15.22 12.61 -11.61
N ALA A 232 14.40 13.32 -12.37
CA ALA A 232 14.86 14.28 -13.37
C ALA A 232 15.71 15.39 -12.75
N ALA A 233 15.44 15.77 -11.50
CA ALA A 233 16.20 16.74 -10.71
C ALA A 233 17.52 16.18 -10.12
N GLY A 234 17.83 14.90 -10.31
CA GLY A 234 19.12 14.30 -9.94
C GLY A 234 19.08 13.31 -8.77
N CYS A 235 17.89 12.95 -8.25
CA CYS A 235 17.76 11.79 -7.37
C CYS A 235 17.78 10.49 -8.18
N VAL A 236 18.02 9.37 -7.49
CA VAL A 236 17.86 8.02 -8.07
C VAL A 236 16.70 7.29 -7.39
N ALA A 237 16.09 6.34 -8.08
CA ALA A 237 14.99 5.57 -7.49
C ALA A 237 14.99 4.14 -8.01
N LEU A 238 14.90 3.16 -7.11
CA LEU A 238 14.62 1.79 -7.51
C LEU A 238 13.18 1.66 -8.01
N ALA A 239 13.02 0.90 -9.06
CA ALA A 239 11.75 0.73 -9.74
C ALA A 239 11.61 -0.69 -10.29
N PRO A 240 10.40 -1.26 -10.40
CA PRO A 240 10.20 -2.52 -11.10
C PRO A 240 10.46 -2.37 -12.60
N ALA A 241 10.84 -3.44 -13.26
CA ALA A 241 11.15 -3.44 -14.70
C ALA A 241 9.97 -2.95 -15.55
N SER A 242 8.74 -3.25 -15.14
CA SER A 242 7.52 -2.77 -15.79
C SER A 242 7.41 -1.24 -15.84
N THR A 243 8.08 -0.51 -14.95
CA THR A 243 8.09 0.97 -14.94
C THR A 243 8.58 1.55 -16.27
N ALA A 244 9.60 0.95 -16.89
CA ALA A 244 10.12 1.41 -18.17
C ALA A 244 9.06 1.42 -19.28
N ARG A 245 8.03 0.58 -19.17
CA ARG A 245 6.94 0.47 -20.15
C ARG A 245 5.79 1.45 -19.87
N PHE A 246 5.50 1.72 -18.61
CA PHE A 246 4.29 2.45 -18.20
C PHE A 246 4.54 3.90 -17.78
N TYR A 247 5.77 4.25 -17.43
CA TYR A 247 6.15 5.59 -16.99
C TYR A 247 7.25 6.14 -17.88
N SER A 248 6.91 7.12 -18.70
CA SER A 248 7.83 7.77 -19.62
C SER A 248 8.05 9.23 -19.19
N HIS A 249 9.32 9.65 -19.14
CA HIS A 249 9.71 11.04 -18.93
C HIS A 249 10.94 11.34 -19.80
N PRO A 250 10.99 12.49 -20.53
CA PRO A 250 12.07 12.77 -21.48
C PRO A 250 13.46 12.82 -20.85
N ASP A 251 13.55 13.26 -19.59
CA ASP A 251 14.83 13.41 -18.87
C ASP A 251 15.12 12.25 -17.91
N VAL A 252 14.40 11.12 -17.98
CA VAL A 252 14.58 9.96 -17.10
C VAL A 252 14.80 8.71 -17.93
N VAL A 253 15.78 7.90 -17.52
CA VAL A 253 16.06 6.59 -18.12
C VAL A 253 15.93 5.49 -17.08
N PHE A 254 15.48 4.32 -17.51
CA PHE A 254 15.49 3.09 -16.71
C PHE A 254 16.73 2.27 -17.04
N ARG A 255 17.38 1.71 -16.02
CA ARG A 255 18.50 0.75 -16.17
C ARG A 255 18.28 -0.44 -15.25
N SER A 256 18.60 -1.65 -15.74
CA SER A 256 18.60 -2.85 -14.89
C SER A 256 19.63 -2.72 -13.78
N VAL A 257 19.32 -3.22 -12.58
CA VAL A 257 20.22 -3.21 -11.42
C VAL A 257 20.50 -4.64 -10.97
N ARG A 258 21.75 -4.91 -10.64
CA ARG A 258 22.17 -6.14 -9.94
C ARG A 258 22.45 -5.86 -8.47
N GLY A 259 22.30 -6.88 -7.65
CA GLY A 259 22.56 -6.77 -6.20
C GLY A 259 21.37 -6.25 -5.40
N VAL A 260 20.16 -6.31 -5.97
CA VAL A 260 18.90 -6.04 -5.27
C VAL A 260 17.92 -7.18 -5.47
N SER A 261 17.08 -7.44 -4.47
CA SER A 261 16.01 -8.44 -4.54
C SER A 261 14.95 -8.05 -5.58
N PRO A 262 14.31 -9.01 -6.27
CA PRO A 262 13.31 -8.73 -7.28
C PRO A 262 12.02 -8.23 -6.67
N SER A 263 11.21 -7.49 -7.45
CA SER A 263 9.86 -7.04 -7.08
C SER A 263 8.85 -8.17 -7.25
N ARG A 264 8.02 -8.37 -6.25
CA ARG A 264 6.94 -9.37 -6.26
C ARG A 264 5.60 -8.68 -6.33
N VAL A 265 4.75 -9.12 -7.25
CA VAL A 265 3.38 -8.64 -7.41
C VAL A 265 2.43 -9.71 -6.91
N GLY A 266 1.47 -9.32 -6.10
CA GLY A 266 0.46 -10.20 -5.52
C GLY A 266 -0.96 -9.66 -5.71
N LEU A 267 -1.92 -10.56 -5.65
CA LEU A 267 -3.32 -10.27 -5.55
C LEU A 267 -3.74 -10.53 -4.10
N ALA A 268 -4.27 -9.51 -3.45
CA ALA A 268 -4.59 -9.54 -2.03
C ALA A 268 -6.08 -9.29 -1.79
N ARG A 269 -6.65 -9.95 -0.77
CA ARG A 269 -8.00 -9.70 -0.27
C ARG A 269 -8.07 -9.93 1.23
N PRO A 270 -9.05 -9.38 1.94
CA PRO A 270 -9.24 -9.63 3.36
C PRO A 270 -9.55 -11.10 3.66
N ARG A 271 -8.92 -11.65 4.71
CA ARG A 271 -9.22 -13.01 5.19
C ARG A 271 -10.61 -13.09 5.82
N GLY A 272 -11.19 -14.31 5.81
CA GLY A 272 -12.44 -14.60 6.54
C GLY A 272 -13.68 -13.93 6.00
N ARG A 273 -13.63 -13.19 4.91
CA ARG A 273 -14.79 -12.59 4.27
C ARG A 273 -15.62 -13.62 3.53
N LYS A 274 -16.96 -13.45 3.56
CA LYS A 274 -17.87 -14.23 2.73
C LYS A 274 -17.47 -14.12 1.26
N ARG A 275 -17.25 -15.25 0.61
CA ARG A 275 -16.86 -15.32 -0.79
C ARG A 275 -18.00 -14.80 -1.67
N GLU A 276 -17.67 -13.91 -2.59
CA GLU A 276 -18.54 -13.46 -3.66
C GLU A 276 -18.07 -14.14 -4.94
N ALA A 277 -18.94 -14.95 -5.56
CA ALA A 277 -18.56 -15.74 -6.72
C ALA A 277 -18.02 -14.89 -7.89
N ALA A 278 -18.64 -13.73 -8.12
CA ALA A 278 -18.18 -12.80 -9.17
C ALA A 278 -16.80 -12.23 -8.89
N LEU A 279 -16.48 -11.93 -7.61
CA LEU A 279 -15.13 -11.51 -7.22
C LEU A 279 -14.12 -12.63 -7.41
N ASP A 280 -14.43 -13.86 -6.95
CA ASP A 280 -13.55 -15.02 -7.12
C ASP A 280 -13.26 -15.27 -8.61
N GLU A 281 -14.27 -15.20 -9.49
CA GLU A 281 -14.11 -15.34 -10.93
C GLU A 281 -13.19 -14.26 -11.53
N LEU A 282 -13.39 -12.99 -11.15
CA LEU A 282 -12.55 -11.87 -11.58
C LEU A 282 -11.11 -12.07 -11.13
N LEU A 283 -10.88 -12.43 -9.86
CA LEU A 283 -9.53 -12.62 -9.31
C LEU A 283 -8.81 -13.80 -9.97
N GLU A 284 -9.50 -14.90 -10.25
CA GLU A 284 -8.94 -16.04 -10.99
C GLU A 284 -8.60 -15.67 -12.44
N ALA A 285 -9.41 -14.86 -13.11
CA ALA A 285 -9.12 -14.39 -14.45
C ALA A 285 -7.87 -13.48 -14.46
N ILE A 286 -7.75 -12.54 -13.50
CA ILE A 286 -6.58 -11.69 -13.32
C ILE A 286 -5.33 -12.55 -13.06
N ALA A 287 -5.42 -13.51 -12.14
CA ALA A 287 -4.30 -14.36 -11.79
C ALA A 287 -3.81 -15.20 -13.00
N ARG A 288 -4.73 -15.81 -13.75
CA ARG A 288 -4.37 -16.58 -14.98
C ARG A 288 -3.69 -15.71 -16.03
N ARG A 289 -4.12 -14.46 -16.19
CA ARG A 289 -3.56 -13.57 -17.22
C ARG A 289 -2.16 -13.07 -16.82
N LEU A 290 -1.99 -12.65 -15.58
CA LEU A 290 -0.72 -12.12 -15.08
C LEU A 290 0.36 -13.20 -14.90
N SER A 291 -0.02 -14.44 -14.58
CA SER A 291 0.96 -15.55 -14.49
C SER A 291 1.49 -16.04 -15.84
N ARG A 292 0.96 -15.54 -16.98
CA ARG A 292 1.36 -15.89 -18.34
C ARG A 292 2.14 -14.77 -19.04
N SER A 293 2.21 -13.59 -18.44
CA SER A 293 2.90 -12.40 -18.94
C SER A 293 4.31 -12.29 -18.41
#